data_5726276a4d0b4ff23c4100c12a27c968
#
_entry.id   5726276a4d0b4ff23c4100c12a27c968
#
_cell.length_a   1.000
_cell.length_b   1.000
_cell.length_c   1.000
_cell.angle_alpha   90.00
_cell.angle_beta   90.00
_cell.angle_gamma   90.00
#
_symmetry.space_group_name_H-M   'P 1'
#
loop_
_entity.id
_entity.type
_entity.pdbx_description
1 polymer ?
#
loop_
_entity_poly.entity_id
_entity_poly.type
_entity_poly.pdbx_seq_one_letter_code
_entity_poly.pdbx_strand_id
1 'polypeptide(L)'
;MKRRLLPILMTLVLVCALPIWAAFVTSGDVTNPLVCTAGASPPPEPVAVSNAADLQNSIADGKSVKLTDNITITSTLEIARSLTLDLNGHVLKMTGDGSVLRVSDCATLTITDSRPQNPHTGSYAGLPAGGVITGGKADKGGGILLAGGCTLKLTGGCITDCHATDTGGGGVVLNGDTAILYMSGTARIENCTAGETWGANAIFNSGTMYADGGTVDGTVNNQGTIRLSEGAAAETVFNGTVYNRSAGTIKAGRYNETVENRGTITGGTFCGGVTNDGGKINDGAYETVKFNSDNGAQAKEEKVLRGQKVAKPTDDPTKSGHTFTGWYLGDEKYNFDTPVTAPLTLTAKWEKVPSSGGYYYYHPTTDTKADDTKGSPKTADPGVALYAALSILSLTGLTCTARKKF
;
A
#
# COMPACT_ATOMS: atom_id res chain seq x y z
N MET A 1 22.56 10.53 55.90
CA MET A 1 23.37 10.44 54.66
C MET A 1 22.46 10.75 53.46
N LYS A 2 22.62 11.96 52.93
CA LYS A 2 21.86 12.48 51.79
C LYS A 2 22.54 12.08 50.49
N ARG A 3 21.91 11.30 49.61
CA ARG A 3 22.36 11.10 48.23
C ARG A 3 21.54 12.00 47.32
N ARG A 4 22.24 12.91 46.63
CA ARG A 4 21.72 13.84 45.64
C ARG A 4 21.51 13.11 44.29
N LEU A 5 20.32 13.20 43.70
CA LEU A 5 20.09 12.88 42.31
C LEU A 5 20.50 14.06 41.44
N LEU A 6 21.31 13.77 40.42
CA LEU A 6 21.69 14.68 39.35
C LEU A 6 20.79 14.44 38.15
N PRO A 7 20.18 15.43 37.51
CA PRO A 7 19.43 15.24 36.29
C PRO A 7 20.38 15.16 35.08
N ILE A 8 20.23 14.11 34.29
CA ILE A 8 20.95 13.94 33.02
C ILE A 8 20.19 14.74 31.94
N LEU A 9 20.83 15.80 31.47
CA LEU A 9 20.42 16.62 30.35
C LEU A 9 20.71 15.85 29.04
N MET A 10 19.66 15.43 28.31
CA MET A 10 19.79 14.72 27.06
C MET A 10 19.92 15.74 25.93
N THR A 11 21.14 16.05 25.52
CA THR A 11 21.42 16.83 24.31
C THR A 11 21.27 15.97 23.07
N LEU A 12 20.29 16.33 22.23
CA LEU A 12 20.06 15.75 20.91
C LEU A 12 21.17 16.22 19.97
N VAL A 13 22.15 15.36 19.69
CA VAL A 13 23.17 15.61 18.66
C VAL A 13 22.66 15.04 17.34
N LEU A 14 22.33 15.95 16.41
CA LEU A 14 22.04 15.64 15.02
C LEU A 14 23.35 15.24 14.34
N VAL A 15 23.63 13.96 14.19
CA VAL A 15 24.78 13.45 13.45
C VAL A 15 24.40 13.29 11.98
N CYS A 16 24.85 14.20 11.13
CA CYS A 16 24.91 13.99 9.69
C CYS A 16 25.87 12.83 9.42
N ALA A 17 25.34 11.67 9.06
CA ALA A 17 26.12 10.52 8.67
C ALA A 17 26.69 10.70 7.26
N LEU A 18 27.92 11.16 7.16
CA LEU A 18 28.75 10.93 5.97
C LEU A 18 29.34 9.51 6.10
N PRO A 19 29.37 8.70 5.04
CA PRO A 19 30.00 7.39 5.09
C PRO A 19 31.51 7.54 5.16
N ILE A 20 32.10 7.34 6.36
CA ILE A 20 33.53 7.21 6.52
C ILE A 20 33.88 5.74 6.24
N TRP A 21 34.50 5.50 5.10
CA TRP A 21 35.20 4.25 4.84
C TRP A 21 36.48 4.23 5.65
N ALA A 22 36.47 3.56 6.79
CA ALA A 22 37.67 3.24 7.53
C ALA A 22 38.35 2.03 6.91
N ALA A 23 39.45 2.24 6.19
CA ALA A 23 40.33 1.17 5.74
C ALA A 23 41.11 0.63 6.97
N PHE A 24 40.84 -0.62 7.36
CA PHE A 24 41.72 -1.37 8.25
C PHE A 24 42.96 -1.79 7.47
N VAL A 25 44.11 -1.17 7.77
CA VAL A 25 45.41 -1.66 7.32
C VAL A 25 45.93 -2.66 8.36
N THR A 26 45.83 -3.94 8.04
CA THR A 26 46.62 -4.96 8.78
C THR A 26 47.98 -5.09 8.11
N SER A 27 49.05 -4.85 8.88
CA SER A 27 50.42 -5.02 8.43
C SER A 27 50.73 -6.49 8.19
N GLY A 28 51.19 -6.83 6.97
CA GLY A 28 51.80 -8.13 6.66
C GLY A 28 51.57 -8.56 5.23
N ASP A 29 52.45 -8.22 4.38
CA ASP A 29 52.98 -8.82 3.15
C ASP A 29 52.98 -7.87 1.95
N VAL A 30 54.17 -7.45 1.59
CA VAL A 30 54.46 -6.52 0.50
C VAL A 30 54.82 -7.33 -0.73
N THR A 31 53.84 -7.89 -1.45
CA THR A 31 54.00 -8.31 -2.84
C THR A 31 52.62 -8.40 -3.53
N ASN A 32 51.92 -7.26 -3.66
CA ASN A 32 50.85 -7.18 -4.65
C ASN A 32 50.82 -5.74 -5.21
N PRO A 33 50.86 -5.55 -6.54
CA PRO A 33 50.79 -4.20 -7.10
C PRO A 33 49.43 -3.59 -6.72
N LEU A 34 49.47 -2.37 -6.19
CA LEU A 34 48.31 -1.53 -5.94
C LEU A 34 47.46 -1.48 -7.22
N VAL A 35 46.41 -2.29 -7.27
CA VAL A 35 45.32 -2.04 -8.20
C VAL A 35 44.61 -0.80 -7.69
N CYS A 36 44.98 0.35 -8.22
CA CYS A 36 44.13 1.53 -8.15
C CYS A 36 42.82 1.17 -8.85
N THR A 37 41.81 0.78 -8.08
CA THR A 37 40.44 0.83 -8.57
C THR A 37 40.20 2.31 -8.85
N ALA A 38 40.26 2.68 -10.13
CA ALA A 38 39.83 3.99 -10.57
C ALA A 38 38.45 4.20 -9.96
N GLY A 39 38.32 5.17 -9.05
CA GLY A 39 37.04 5.52 -8.47
C GLY A 39 36.07 5.75 -9.61
N ALA A 40 34.95 5.04 -9.61
CA ALA A 40 33.92 5.26 -10.60
C ALA A 40 33.61 6.76 -10.57
N SER A 41 33.80 7.43 -11.70
CA SER A 41 33.45 8.86 -11.82
C SER A 41 32.00 9.02 -11.35
N PRO A 42 31.69 10.04 -10.56
CA PRO A 42 30.29 10.29 -10.20
C PRO A 42 29.45 10.34 -11.49
N PRO A 43 28.23 9.83 -11.47
CA PRO A 43 27.38 9.89 -12.65
C PRO A 43 27.28 11.36 -13.12
N PRO A 44 27.27 11.62 -14.43
CA PRO A 44 27.20 12.97 -14.93
C PRO A 44 25.97 13.68 -14.41
N GLU A 45 26.14 14.94 -13.99
CA GLU A 45 25.02 15.78 -13.52
C GLU A 45 23.96 15.90 -14.60
N PRO A 46 22.67 15.86 -14.24
CA PRO A 46 21.59 16.00 -15.20
C PRO A 46 21.59 17.38 -15.86
N VAL A 47 21.32 17.41 -17.14
CA VAL A 47 21.22 18.66 -17.92
C VAL A 47 19.97 19.42 -17.49
N ALA A 48 20.12 20.67 -17.07
CA ALA A 48 19.00 21.55 -16.76
C ALA A 48 18.35 22.04 -18.07
N VAL A 49 17.03 21.84 -18.20
CA VAL A 49 16.29 22.23 -19.42
C VAL A 49 15.01 23.00 -19.06
N SER A 50 14.71 24.04 -19.86
CA SER A 50 13.53 24.90 -19.65
C SER A 50 12.61 24.98 -20.87
N ASN A 51 12.93 24.30 -21.96
CA ASN A 51 12.15 24.35 -23.21
C ASN A 51 12.15 22.99 -23.93
N ALA A 52 11.23 22.83 -24.87
CA ALA A 52 11.01 21.56 -25.58
C ALA A 52 12.21 21.18 -26.50
N ALA A 53 12.88 22.14 -27.14
CA ALA A 53 13.98 21.85 -28.04
C ALA A 53 15.19 21.30 -27.30
N ASP A 54 15.59 21.92 -26.18
CA ASP A 54 16.69 21.45 -25.34
C ASP A 54 16.37 20.11 -24.69
N LEU A 55 15.10 19.89 -24.26
CA LEU A 55 14.63 18.61 -23.74
C LEU A 55 14.79 17.52 -24.79
N GLN A 56 14.29 17.73 -26.01
CA GLN A 56 14.36 16.77 -27.11
C GLN A 56 15.81 16.44 -27.52
N ASN A 57 16.66 17.45 -27.62
CA ASN A 57 18.09 17.27 -27.94
C ASN A 57 18.82 16.48 -26.85
N SER A 58 18.58 16.81 -25.57
CA SER A 58 19.22 16.12 -24.45
C SER A 58 18.77 14.64 -24.36
N ILE A 59 17.52 14.36 -24.62
CA ILE A 59 16.96 12.99 -24.68
C ILE A 59 17.57 12.21 -25.84
N ALA A 60 17.67 12.80 -27.05
CA ALA A 60 18.27 12.17 -28.21
C ALA A 60 19.74 11.83 -27.99
N ASP A 61 20.47 12.67 -27.26
CA ASP A 61 21.87 12.44 -26.84
C ASP A 61 21.97 11.36 -25.72
N GLY A 62 20.86 10.93 -25.11
CA GLY A 62 20.83 10.00 -23.96
C GLY A 62 21.32 10.61 -22.64
N LYS A 63 21.20 11.94 -22.52
CA LYS A 63 21.59 12.66 -21.30
C LYS A 63 20.45 12.65 -20.29
N SER A 64 20.79 12.44 -19.01
CA SER A 64 19.85 12.67 -17.92
C SER A 64 19.47 14.13 -17.83
N VAL A 65 18.20 14.41 -17.53
CA VAL A 65 17.60 15.74 -17.64
C VAL A 65 16.93 16.13 -16.32
N LYS A 66 17.03 17.41 -15.98
CA LYS A 66 16.25 18.03 -14.89
C LYS A 66 15.47 19.22 -15.45
N LEU A 67 14.16 19.19 -15.28
CA LEU A 67 13.30 20.31 -15.69
C LEU A 67 13.54 21.52 -14.76
N THR A 68 13.64 22.71 -15.37
CA THR A 68 13.76 23.98 -14.63
C THR A 68 12.57 24.91 -14.88
N ASP A 69 11.65 24.51 -15.78
CA ASP A 69 10.39 25.18 -16.06
C ASP A 69 9.35 24.16 -16.56
N ASN A 70 8.10 24.59 -16.66
CA ASN A 70 7.03 23.83 -17.29
C ASN A 70 7.27 23.78 -18.81
N ILE A 71 7.25 22.58 -19.38
CA ILE A 71 7.55 22.37 -20.80
C ILE A 71 6.32 21.83 -21.50
N THR A 72 5.96 22.49 -22.62
CA THR A 72 4.91 22.00 -23.53
C THR A 72 5.57 21.42 -24.78
N ILE A 73 5.16 20.20 -25.14
CA ILE A 73 5.60 19.49 -26.34
C ILE A 73 4.42 19.24 -27.27
N THR A 74 4.69 19.08 -28.57
CA THR A 74 3.68 18.83 -29.61
C THR A 74 3.81 17.45 -30.25
N SER A 75 4.89 16.73 -29.93
CA SER A 75 5.16 15.38 -30.44
C SER A 75 5.76 14.51 -29.33
N THR A 76 5.58 13.20 -29.46
CA THR A 76 6.14 12.20 -28.55
C THR A 76 7.64 12.35 -28.37
N LEU A 77 8.10 12.28 -27.12
CA LEU A 77 9.53 12.18 -26.81
C LEU A 77 9.96 10.71 -26.86
N GLU A 78 10.84 10.38 -27.81
CA GLU A 78 11.36 9.02 -28.02
C GLU A 78 12.57 8.77 -27.12
N ILE A 79 12.47 7.81 -26.21
CA ILE A 79 13.51 7.41 -25.29
C ILE A 79 14.14 6.12 -25.79
N ALA A 80 15.15 6.24 -26.65
CA ALA A 80 15.88 5.10 -27.22
C ALA A 80 17.19 4.80 -26.47
N ARG A 81 17.54 5.59 -25.45
CA ARG A 81 18.73 5.42 -24.60
C ARG A 81 18.36 5.59 -23.14
N SER A 82 19.03 4.84 -22.28
CA SER A 82 18.77 4.92 -20.85
C SER A 82 19.14 6.28 -20.26
N LEU A 83 18.21 6.90 -19.54
CA LEU A 83 18.39 8.20 -18.91
C LEU A 83 17.48 8.38 -17.70
N THR A 84 17.75 9.42 -16.91
CA THR A 84 16.87 9.90 -15.84
C THR A 84 16.22 11.22 -16.26
N LEU A 85 14.91 11.32 -16.05
CA LEU A 85 14.13 12.55 -16.17
C LEU A 85 13.66 12.98 -14.79
N ASP A 86 14.26 14.02 -14.22
CA ASP A 86 13.80 14.67 -13.01
C ASP A 86 12.79 15.76 -13.36
N LEU A 87 11.54 15.55 -13.01
CA LEU A 87 10.47 16.53 -13.24
C LEU A 87 10.64 17.78 -12.37
N ASN A 88 11.35 17.66 -11.23
CA ASN A 88 11.71 18.78 -10.34
C ASN A 88 10.52 19.72 -10.01
N GLY A 89 9.32 19.14 -9.82
CA GLY A 89 8.10 19.90 -9.53
C GLY A 89 7.52 20.66 -10.70
N HIS A 90 7.92 20.37 -11.94
CA HIS A 90 7.43 21.04 -13.16
C HIS A 90 6.52 20.12 -13.98
N VAL A 91 5.79 20.73 -14.91
CA VAL A 91 4.84 20.06 -15.79
C VAL A 91 5.48 19.80 -17.16
N LEU A 92 5.43 18.54 -17.59
CA LEU A 92 5.66 18.13 -18.97
C LEU A 92 4.31 17.86 -19.63
N LYS A 93 3.86 18.78 -20.49
CA LYS A 93 2.53 18.74 -21.13
C LYS A 93 2.63 18.45 -22.62
N MET A 94 1.89 17.44 -23.07
CA MET A 94 1.63 17.20 -24.48
C MET A 94 0.39 17.99 -24.93
N THR A 95 0.46 18.60 -26.12
CA THR A 95 -0.69 19.26 -26.76
C THR A 95 -1.00 18.69 -28.16
N GLY A 96 -0.10 17.87 -28.71
CA GLY A 96 -0.35 17.10 -29.93
C GLY A 96 -0.92 15.71 -29.63
N ASP A 97 -1.16 14.95 -30.70
CA ASP A 97 -1.53 13.53 -30.58
C ASP A 97 -0.27 12.67 -30.36
N GLY A 98 -0.42 11.57 -29.62
CA GLY A 98 0.62 10.61 -29.28
C GLY A 98 0.82 10.44 -27.79
N SER A 99 1.68 9.49 -27.40
CA SER A 99 2.15 9.35 -26.02
C SER A 99 3.04 10.52 -25.63
N VAL A 100 3.03 10.96 -24.37
CA VAL A 100 3.99 11.97 -23.91
C VAL A 100 5.41 11.41 -24.06
N LEU A 101 5.63 10.17 -23.59
CA LEU A 101 6.90 9.47 -23.65
C LEU A 101 6.71 8.09 -24.30
N ARG A 102 7.66 7.70 -25.15
CA ARG A 102 7.77 6.35 -25.67
C ARG A 102 9.17 5.81 -25.37
N VAL A 103 9.23 4.66 -24.72
CA VAL A 103 10.51 4.00 -24.38
C VAL A 103 10.72 2.83 -25.32
N SER A 104 11.83 2.84 -26.06
CA SER A 104 12.19 1.85 -27.08
C SER A 104 13.63 1.35 -26.91
N ASP A 105 14.07 0.46 -27.79
CA ASP A 105 15.46 -0.01 -27.90
C ASP A 105 16.06 -0.54 -26.60
N CYS A 106 15.24 -1.25 -25.80
CA CYS A 106 15.61 -1.82 -24.50
C CYS A 106 16.14 -0.77 -23.50
N ALA A 107 15.79 0.49 -23.69
CA ALA A 107 16.20 1.58 -22.80
C ALA A 107 15.56 1.47 -21.42
N THR A 108 16.24 2.02 -20.43
CA THR A 108 15.71 2.27 -19.08
C THR A 108 15.43 3.76 -18.90
N LEU A 109 14.16 4.11 -18.72
CA LEU A 109 13.77 5.46 -18.32
C LEU A 109 13.51 5.47 -16.81
N THR A 110 14.22 6.34 -16.09
CA THR A 110 13.93 6.62 -14.69
C THR A 110 13.25 7.99 -14.59
N ILE A 111 12.05 8.04 -14.03
CA ILE A 111 11.33 9.29 -13.74
C ILE A 111 11.39 9.54 -12.25
N THR A 112 11.89 10.70 -11.88
CA THR A 112 11.98 11.19 -10.51
C THR A 112 11.29 12.54 -10.38
N ASP A 113 11.06 12.96 -9.14
CA ASP A 113 10.58 14.31 -8.84
C ASP A 113 11.27 14.83 -7.59
N SER A 114 12.27 15.68 -7.77
CA SER A 114 13.04 16.25 -6.65
C SER A 114 12.29 17.34 -5.87
N ARG A 115 11.08 17.76 -6.32
CA ARG A 115 10.21 18.73 -5.66
C ARG A 115 8.75 18.27 -5.62
N PRO A 116 8.41 17.16 -4.94
CA PRO A 116 7.10 16.52 -5.02
C PRO A 116 5.94 17.32 -4.39
N GLN A 117 6.26 18.42 -3.69
CA GLN A 117 5.26 19.31 -3.07
C GLN A 117 5.14 20.68 -3.76
N ASN A 118 5.83 20.87 -4.92
CA ASN A 118 5.79 22.14 -5.62
C ASN A 118 4.37 22.42 -6.15
N PRO A 119 3.69 23.49 -5.71
CA PRO A 119 2.35 23.79 -6.19
C PRO A 119 2.39 24.37 -7.59
N HIS A 120 1.33 24.14 -8.36
CA HIS A 120 1.16 24.73 -9.69
C HIS A 120 0.27 25.96 -9.64
N THR A 121 0.55 26.94 -10.52
CA THR A 121 -0.18 28.21 -10.64
C THR A 121 -0.58 28.48 -12.10
N GLY A 122 -1.39 29.51 -12.31
CA GLY A 122 -1.82 29.91 -13.65
C GLY A 122 -2.62 28.81 -14.36
N SER A 123 -2.26 28.49 -15.59
CA SER A 123 -2.91 27.45 -16.40
C SER A 123 -2.72 26.02 -15.89
N TYR A 124 -1.89 25.84 -14.90
CA TYR A 124 -1.60 24.54 -14.27
C TYR A 124 -2.15 24.39 -12.84
N ALA A 125 -2.87 25.41 -12.31
CA ALA A 125 -3.33 25.46 -10.91
C ALA A 125 -4.24 24.27 -10.50
N GLY A 126 -4.85 23.59 -11.47
CA GLY A 126 -5.69 22.40 -11.20
C GLY A 126 -4.94 21.08 -11.19
N LEU A 127 -3.64 21.08 -11.51
CA LEU A 127 -2.84 19.85 -11.52
C LEU A 127 -2.35 19.48 -10.12
N PRO A 128 -2.07 18.18 -9.88
CA PRO A 128 -1.47 17.72 -8.64
C PRO A 128 -0.14 18.40 -8.37
N ALA A 129 0.18 18.67 -7.09
CA ALA A 129 1.48 19.19 -6.70
C ALA A 129 2.61 18.23 -7.08
N GLY A 130 3.79 18.78 -7.32
CA GLY A 130 4.98 18.05 -7.76
C GLY A 130 5.13 18.00 -9.27
N GLY A 131 6.03 17.15 -9.74
CA GLY A 131 6.27 16.94 -11.15
C GLY A 131 5.11 16.23 -11.84
N VAL A 132 4.67 16.70 -13.01
CA VAL A 132 3.49 16.18 -13.71
C VAL A 132 3.80 15.88 -15.16
N ILE A 133 3.33 14.72 -15.63
CA ILE A 133 3.27 14.33 -17.05
C ILE A 133 1.79 14.27 -17.44
N THR A 134 1.38 15.03 -18.48
CA THR A 134 -0.04 15.20 -18.79
C THR A 134 -0.33 15.44 -20.27
N GLY A 135 -1.57 15.24 -20.67
CA GLY A 135 -2.13 15.65 -21.95
C GLY A 135 -1.83 14.72 -23.13
N GLY A 136 -1.19 13.58 -22.89
CA GLY A 136 -0.95 12.61 -23.98
C GLY A 136 -2.26 11.97 -24.45
N LYS A 137 -2.41 11.84 -25.78
CA LYS A 137 -3.55 11.23 -26.42
C LYS A 137 -3.06 10.31 -27.55
N ALA A 138 -3.08 9.02 -27.30
CA ALA A 138 -2.55 7.98 -28.20
C ALA A 138 -3.51 6.80 -28.32
N ASP A 139 -3.29 5.93 -29.30
CA ASP A 139 -4.03 4.67 -29.37
C ASP A 139 -3.80 3.83 -28.11
N LYS A 140 -2.55 3.83 -27.61
CA LYS A 140 -2.13 3.11 -26.40
C LYS A 140 -1.11 3.93 -25.61
N GLY A 141 -1.21 3.93 -24.29
CA GLY A 141 -0.24 4.59 -23.43
C GLY A 141 -0.19 6.09 -23.64
N GLY A 142 -1.30 6.80 -23.43
CA GLY A 142 -1.34 8.24 -23.59
C GLY A 142 -0.24 8.94 -22.80
N GLY A 143 -0.01 8.57 -21.54
CA GLY A 143 1.14 9.07 -20.78
C GLY A 143 2.45 8.45 -21.26
N ILE A 144 2.61 7.14 -21.08
CA ILE A 144 3.86 6.43 -21.41
C ILE A 144 3.56 5.12 -22.14
N LEU A 145 4.21 4.92 -23.28
CA LEU A 145 4.26 3.65 -23.98
C LEU A 145 5.61 2.99 -23.77
N LEU A 146 5.65 1.86 -23.09
CA LEU A 146 6.85 1.08 -22.80
C LEU A 146 6.90 -0.15 -23.72
N ALA A 147 7.85 -0.19 -24.62
CA ALA A 147 8.06 -1.33 -25.52
C ALA A 147 8.65 -2.55 -24.80
N GLY A 148 8.51 -3.73 -25.38
CA GLY A 148 9.12 -4.95 -24.86
C GLY A 148 10.64 -4.83 -24.72
N GLY A 149 11.19 -5.43 -23.68
CA GLY A 149 12.62 -5.35 -23.33
C GLY A 149 13.02 -4.05 -22.62
N CYS A 150 12.14 -3.04 -22.56
CA CYS A 150 12.42 -1.76 -21.92
C CYS A 150 12.01 -1.74 -20.45
N THR A 151 12.61 -0.80 -19.70
CA THR A 151 12.33 -0.63 -18.28
C THR A 151 11.89 0.81 -17.99
N LEU A 152 10.78 0.97 -17.27
CA LEU A 152 10.37 2.23 -16.67
C LEU A 152 10.53 2.14 -15.15
N LYS A 153 11.28 3.07 -14.56
CA LYS A 153 11.37 3.26 -13.11
C LYS A 153 10.64 4.56 -12.77
N LEU A 154 9.45 4.47 -12.24
CA LEU A 154 8.64 5.60 -11.80
C LEU A 154 8.74 5.73 -10.28
N THR A 155 9.59 6.64 -9.80
CA THR A 155 9.90 6.78 -8.37
C THR A 155 9.28 8.04 -7.75
N GLY A 156 8.79 8.95 -8.59
CA GLY A 156 8.12 10.19 -8.19
C GLY A 156 7.38 10.79 -9.37
N GLY A 157 6.68 11.89 -9.11
CA GLY A 157 5.84 12.58 -10.08
C GLY A 157 4.47 11.93 -10.27
N CYS A 158 3.65 12.57 -11.08
CA CYS A 158 2.27 12.19 -11.36
C CYS A 158 2.03 12.11 -12.87
N ILE A 159 1.51 10.97 -13.35
CA ILE A 159 0.97 10.85 -14.71
C ILE A 159 -0.54 11.05 -14.60
N THR A 160 -1.06 12.12 -15.21
CA THR A 160 -2.48 12.48 -15.09
C THR A 160 -3.04 13.02 -16.41
N ASP A 161 -4.36 12.97 -16.56
CA ASP A 161 -5.11 13.51 -17.70
C ASP A 161 -4.54 13.05 -19.06
N CYS A 162 -4.14 11.78 -19.12
CA CYS A 162 -3.70 11.12 -20.34
C CYS A 162 -4.79 10.17 -20.85
N HIS A 163 -4.91 10.04 -22.16
CA HIS A 163 -6.00 9.31 -22.81
C HIS A 163 -5.47 8.26 -23.78
N ALA A 164 -5.99 7.03 -23.70
CA ALA A 164 -5.87 6.02 -24.73
C ALA A 164 -7.15 5.95 -25.55
N THR A 165 -7.04 6.03 -26.88
CA THR A 165 -8.23 5.98 -27.78
C THR A 165 -8.68 4.55 -28.08
N ASP A 166 -7.81 3.56 -27.86
CA ASP A 166 -8.06 2.13 -28.05
C ASP A 166 -7.92 1.37 -26.70
N THR A 167 -7.75 0.08 -26.74
CA THR A 167 -7.75 -0.87 -25.60
C THR A 167 -6.54 -0.77 -24.64
N GLY A 168 -5.65 0.19 -24.81
CA GLY A 168 -4.46 0.38 -23.99
C GLY A 168 -4.70 1.11 -22.67
N GLY A 169 -3.67 1.26 -21.86
CA GLY A 169 -3.68 2.08 -20.65
C GLY A 169 -3.61 3.57 -20.97
N GLY A 170 -4.53 4.37 -20.41
CA GLY A 170 -4.48 5.82 -20.58
C GLY A 170 -3.21 6.42 -20.00
N GLY A 171 -2.81 5.99 -18.80
CA GLY A 171 -1.57 6.41 -18.15
C GLY A 171 -0.35 5.69 -18.72
N VAL A 172 -0.22 4.39 -18.51
CA VAL A 172 0.97 3.60 -18.88
C VAL A 172 0.58 2.30 -19.55
N VAL A 173 1.29 1.94 -20.61
CA VAL A 173 1.21 0.62 -21.26
C VAL A 173 2.56 -0.08 -21.19
N LEU A 174 2.57 -1.28 -20.63
CA LEU A 174 3.66 -2.24 -20.78
C LEU A 174 3.32 -3.13 -21.99
N ASN A 175 3.93 -2.83 -23.13
CA ASN A 175 3.63 -3.47 -24.39
C ASN A 175 4.59 -4.63 -24.66
N GLY A 176 4.29 -5.79 -24.11
CA GLY A 176 5.05 -7.02 -24.25
C GLY A 176 5.46 -7.63 -22.90
N ASP A 177 5.67 -8.94 -22.91
CA ASP A 177 5.98 -9.77 -21.73
C ASP A 177 7.32 -9.44 -21.06
N THR A 178 8.24 -8.84 -21.81
CA THR A 178 9.58 -8.43 -21.37
C THR A 178 9.65 -6.97 -20.92
N ALA A 179 8.55 -6.19 -21.02
CA ALA A 179 8.48 -4.83 -20.50
C ALA A 179 8.45 -4.83 -18.96
N ILE A 180 9.17 -3.92 -18.32
CA ILE A 180 9.28 -3.87 -16.86
C ILE A 180 8.95 -2.47 -16.35
N LEU A 181 8.01 -2.39 -15.41
CA LEU A 181 7.70 -1.19 -14.63
C LEU A 181 8.11 -1.41 -13.18
N TYR A 182 8.96 -0.54 -12.64
CA TYR A 182 9.14 -0.36 -11.19
C TYR A 182 8.37 0.89 -10.78
N MET A 183 7.41 0.74 -9.91
CA MET A 183 6.66 1.85 -9.32
C MET A 183 6.94 1.92 -7.83
N SER A 184 7.42 3.07 -7.35
CA SER A 184 7.85 3.23 -5.96
C SER A 184 7.76 4.68 -5.48
N GLY A 185 8.11 4.92 -4.22
CA GLY A 185 8.18 6.27 -3.65
C GLY A 185 6.84 7.01 -3.68
N THR A 186 6.86 8.24 -4.20
CA THR A 186 5.69 9.12 -4.30
C THR A 186 5.02 9.10 -5.68
N ALA A 187 5.37 8.15 -6.53
CA ALA A 187 4.82 8.01 -7.88
C ALA A 187 3.29 7.87 -7.87
N ARG A 188 2.63 8.54 -8.81
CA ARG A 188 1.16 8.49 -8.95
C ARG A 188 0.75 8.35 -10.40
N ILE A 189 -0.32 7.59 -10.62
CA ILE A 189 -1.03 7.53 -11.90
C ILE A 189 -2.50 7.74 -11.59
N GLU A 190 -3.09 8.83 -12.06
CA GLU A 190 -4.46 9.21 -11.72
C GLU A 190 -5.17 9.94 -12.87
N ASN A 191 -6.50 10.02 -12.83
CA ASN A 191 -7.32 10.77 -13.81
C ASN A 191 -7.05 10.46 -15.29
N CYS A 192 -6.41 9.34 -15.59
CA CYS A 192 -6.24 8.89 -16.96
C CYS A 192 -7.50 8.17 -17.46
N THR A 193 -7.70 8.12 -18.78
CA THR A 193 -8.88 7.51 -19.39
C THR A 193 -8.53 6.61 -20.57
N ALA A 194 -9.41 5.64 -20.87
CA ALA A 194 -9.31 4.81 -22.05
C ALA A 194 -10.67 4.74 -22.77
N GLY A 195 -10.65 4.66 -24.10
CA GLY A 195 -11.85 4.76 -24.94
C GLY A 195 -12.72 3.51 -25.00
N GLU A 196 -12.15 2.33 -24.71
CA GLU A 196 -12.84 1.06 -24.87
C GLU A 196 -13.22 0.42 -23.53
N THR A 197 -14.30 -0.39 -23.53
CA THR A 197 -14.82 -1.10 -22.34
C THR A 197 -13.78 -2.03 -21.68
N TRP A 198 -12.77 -2.45 -22.43
CA TRP A 198 -11.68 -3.32 -21.97
C TRP A 198 -10.38 -2.55 -21.72
N GLY A 199 -10.37 -1.25 -21.97
CA GLY A 199 -9.22 -0.36 -21.75
C GLY A 199 -8.96 -0.19 -20.26
N ALA A 200 -7.69 -0.06 -19.93
CA ALA A 200 -7.27 0.30 -18.59
C ALA A 200 -7.11 1.81 -18.50
N ASN A 201 -7.86 2.49 -17.66
CA ASN A 201 -7.69 3.93 -17.50
C ASN A 201 -6.26 4.29 -17.04
N ALA A 202 -5.72 3.57 -16.06
CA ALA A 202 -4.40 3.83 -15.52
C ALA A 202 -3.30 3.00 -16.21
N ILE A 203 -3.32 1.68 -16.06
CA ILE A 203 -2.22 0.80 -16.51
C ILE A 203 -2.76 -0.40 -17.29
N PHE A 204 -2.19 -0.64 -18.47
CA PHE A 204 -2.31 -1.91 -19.17
C PHE A 204 -0.98 -2.66 -19.04
N ASN A 205 -0.98 -3.78 -18.32
CA ASN A 205 0.23 -4.55 -18.03
C ASN A 205 0.25 -5.88 -18.78
N SER A 206 1.10 -6.02 -19.80
CA SER A 206 1.42 -7.32 -20.40
C SER A 206 2.77 -7.87 -19.95
N GLY A 207 3.58 -7.07 -19.22
CA GLY A 207 4.92 -7.40 -18.75
C GLY A 207 4.98 -7.68 -17.25
N THR A 208 6.01 -7.17 -16.61
CA THR A 208 6.19 -7.27 -15.15
C THR A 208 6.14 -5.90 -14.50
N MET A 209 5.21 -5.72 -13.55
CA MET A 209 5.14 -4.56 -12.68
C MET A 209 5.65 -4.92 -11.29
N TYR A 210 6.70 -4.24 -10.84
CA TYR A 210 7.15 -4.23 -9.46
C TYR A 210 6.41 -3.11 -8.72
N ALA A 211 5.53 -3.50 -7.81
CA ALA A 211 4.58 -2.63 -7.12
C ALA A 211 5.13 -2.21 -5.74
N ASP A 212 6.27 -1.50 -5.74
CA ASP A 212 7.10 -1.22 -4.56
C ASP A 212 6.72 0.11 -3.85
N GLY A 213 5.58 0.67 -4.14
CA GLY A 213 5.05 1.91 -3.55
C GLY A 213 4.31 2.78 -4.55
N GLY A 214 3.88 3.97 -4.11
CA GLY A 214 3.08 4.87 -4.93
C GLY A 214 1.60 4.49 -5.00
N THR A 215 0.82 5.22 -5.80
CA THR A 215 -0.64 5.04 -5.95
C THR A 215 -1.08 4.98 -7.41
N VAL A 216 -2.07 4.14 -7.68
CA VAL A 216 -2.73 4.02 -8.99
C VAL A 216 -4.22 4.25 -8.79
N ASP A 217 -4.72 5.39 -9.24
CA ASP A 217 -6.12 5.77 -9.21
C ASP A 217 -6.73 5.61 -10.61
N GLY A 218 -7.35 4.48 -10.85
CA GLY A 218 -7.95 4.11 -12.12
C GLY A 218 -7.85 2.62 -12.37
N THR A 219 -8.53 2.15 -13.39
CA THR A 219 -8.56 0.72 -13.71
C THR A 219 -7.22 0.22 -14.22
N VAL A 220 -6.87 -1.00 -13.80
CA VAL A 220 -5.69 -1.72 -14.28
C VAL A 220 -6.13 -3.01 -15.00
N ASN A 221 -5.64 -3.23 -16.21
CA ASN A 221 -5.78 -4.48 -16.91
C ASN A 221 -4.45 -5.26 -16.83
N ASN A 222 -4.45 -6.34 -16.05
CA ASN A 222 -3.26 -7.16 -15.85
C ASN A 222 -3.32 -8.45 -16.64
N GLN A 223 -2.46 -8.58 -17.64
CA GLN A 223 -2.20 -9.79 -18.41
C GLN A 223 -0.80 -10.36 -18.11
N GLY A 224 0.03 -9.61 -17.40
CA GLY A 224 1.37 -9.96 -17.00
C GLY A 224 1.46 -10.26 -15.51
N THR A 225 2.55 -9.86 -14.88
CA THR A 225 2.80 -10.11 -13.46
C THR A 225 2.84 -8.79 -12.66
N ILE A 226 2.12 -8.74 -11.53
CA ILE A 226 2.27 -7.71 -10.49
C ILE A 226 2.91 -8.38 -9.29
N ARG A 227 4.06 -7.84 -8.82
CA ARG A 227 4.85 -8.40 -7.72
C ARG A 227 5.61 -7.31 -6.96
N LEU A 228 6.25 -7.67 -5.85
CA LEU A 228 7.24 -6.83 -5.18
C LEU A 228 8.65 -7.17 -5.65
N SER A 229 9.55 -6.18 -5.56
CA SER A 229 10.99 -6.42 -5.57
C SER A 229 11.42 -7.12 -4.28
N GLU A 230 12.55 -7.79 -4.32
CA GLU A 230 13.15 -8.35 -3.11
C GLU A 230 13.51 -7.22 -2.14
N GLY A 231 13.07 -7.34 -0.88
CA GLY A 231 13.31 -6.34 0.16
C GLY A 231 12.50 -5.04 0.03
N ALA A 232 11.48 -4.98 -0.83
CA ALA A 232 10.60 -3.80 -0.91
C ALA A 232 9.94 -3.52 0.45
N ALA A 233 10.02 -2.25 0.88
CA ALA A 233 9.49 -1.79 2.18
C ALA A 233 8.04 -1.33 2.12
N ALA A 234 7.48 -1.15 0.91
CA ALA A 234 6.14 -0.64 0.69
C ALA A 234 5.47 -1.36 -0.48
N GLU A 235 4.15 -1.30 -0.54
CA GLU A 235 3.34 -1.80 -1.66
C GLU A 235 2.69 -0.64 -2.41
N THR A 236 2.52 -0.77 -3.72
CA THR A 236 1.66 0.12 -4.50
C THR A 236 0.21 -0.05 -4.07
N VAL A 237 -0.48 1.07 -3.91
CA VAL A 237 -1.92 1.12 -3.58
C VAL A 237 -2.71 1.31 -4.86
N PHE A 238 -3.57 0.35 -5.17
CA PHE A 238 -4.51 0.40 -6.29
C PHE A 238 -5.88 0.82 -5.79
N ASN A 239 -6.32 2.03 -6.17
CA ASN A 239 -7.60 2.61 -5.80
C ASN A 239 -8.68 2.46 -6.90
N GLY A 240 -8.38 1.75 -7.97
CA GLY A 240 -9.33 1.38 -9.01
C GLY A 240 -9.44 -0.13 -9.17
N THR A 241 -10.48 -0.58 -9.86
CA THR A 241 -10.68 -2.00 -10.15
C THR A 241 -9.50 -2.57 -10.93
N VAL A 242 -9.01 -3.74 -10.50
CA VAL A 242 -7.97 -4.48 -11.21
C VAL A 242 -8.57 -5.69 -11.90
N TYR A 243 -8.50 -5.72 -13.22
CA TYR A 243 -8.89 -6.87 -14.04
C TYR A 243 -7.71 -7.80 -14.22
N ASN A 244 -7.60 -8.84 -13.41
CA ASN A 244 -6.56 -9.88 -13.55
C ASN A 244 -7.03 -10.91 -14.60
N ARG A 245 -6.54 -10.77 -15.82
CA ARG A 245 -6.93 -11.60 -16.97
C ARG A 245 -6.36 -13.02 -16.85
N SER A 246 -6.75 -13.93 -17.74
CA SER A 246 -6.38 -15.35 -17.69
C SER A 246 -4.88 -15.62 -17.68
N ALA A 247 -4.06 -14.79 -18.34
CA ALA A 247 -2.61 -14.85 -18.29
C ALA A 247 -2.02 -14.09 -17.08
N GLY A 248 -2.81 -13.25 -16.42
CA GLY A 248 -2.36 -12.35 -15.37
C GLY A 248 -2.02 -13.09 -14.07
N THR A 249 -0.96 -12.63 -13.41
CA THR A 249 -0.55 -13.12 -12.09
C THR A 249 -0.40 -11.95 -11.12
N ILE A 250 -1.06 -12.05 -9.97
CA ILE A 250 -0.92 -11.12 -8.85
C ILE A 250 -0.19 -11.83 -7.70
N LYS A 251 0.95 -11.28 -7.28
CA LYS A 251 1.78 -11.78 -6.18
C LYS A 251 1.88 -10.79 -5.01
N ALA A 252 1.55 -9.52 -5.24
CA ALA A 252 1.65 -8.45 -4.26
C ALA A 252 0.80 -7.25 -4.66
N GLY A 253 0.78 -6.20 -3.81
CA GLY A 253 0.03 -4.96 -3.99
C GLY A 253 -1.16 -4.88 -3.04
N ARG A 254 -1.57 -3.65 -2.75
CA ARG A 254 -2.74 -3.36 -1.91
C ARG A 254 -3.89 -2.87 -2.79
N TYR A 255 -5.00 -3.57 -2.76
CA TYR A 255 -6.16 -3.35 -3.60
C TYR A 255 -7.33 -2.83 -2.77
N ASN A 256 -7.60 -1.53 -2.85
CA ASN A 256 -8.68 -0.88 -2.11
C ASN A 256 -10.05 -1.04 -2.78
N GLU A 257 -10.07 -1.30 -4.09
CA GLU A 257 -11.27 -1.66 -4.87
C GLU A 257 -11.21 -3.14 -5.31
N THR A 258 -12.28 -3.61 -5.92
CA THR A 258 -12.42 -5.01 -6.31
C THR A 258 -11.34 -5.46 -7.31
N VAL A 259 -10.81 -6.66 -7.09
CA VAL A 259 -10.04 -7.40 -8.10
C VAL A 259 -10.97 -8.41 -8.79
N GLU A 260 -11.16 -8.27 -10.11
CA GLU A 260 -11.84 -9.26 -10.94
C GLU A 260 -10.82 -10.27 -11.46
N ASN A 261 -10.86 -11.50 -10.92
CA ASN A 261 -9.83 -12.50 -11.18
C ASN A 261 -10.27 -13.60 -12.13
N ARG A 262 -9.60 -13.66 -13.27
CA ARG A 262 -9.61 -14.80 -14.21
C ARG A 262 -8.24 -15.46 -14.34
N GLY A 263 -7.22 -14.87 -13.75
CA GLY A 263 -5.83 -15.33 -13.75
C GLY A 263 -5.44 -16.03 -12.45
N THR A 264 -4.23 -15.80 -12.00
CA THR A 264 -3.69 -16.41 -10.77
C THR A 264 -3.40 -15.34 -9.73
N ILE A 265 -3.84 -15.56 -8.49
CA ILE A 265 -3.50 -14.76 -7.33
C ILE A 265 -2.71 -15.64 -6.37
N THR A 266 -1.49 -15.21 -5.98
CA THR A 266 -0.63 -15.93 -5.02
C THR A 266 -0.28 -15.09 -3.79
N GLY A 267 -0.65 -13.82 -3.77
CA GLY A 267 -0.43 -12.88 -2.67
C GLY A 267 -1.06 -11.53 -2.95
N GLY A 268 -0.91 -10.57 -2.05
CA GLY A 268 -1.51 -9.25 -2.09
C GLY A 268 -2.48 -9.03 -0.93
N THR A 269 -2.91 -7.77 -0.74
CA THR A 269 -3.87 -7.34 0.28
C THR A 269 -5.13 -6.80 -0.39
N PHE A 270 -6.27 -7.47 -0.21
CA PHE A 270 -7.49 -7.24 -0.99
C PHE A 270 -8.60 -6.58 -0.14
N CYS A 271 -8.46 -5.29 0.14
CA CYS A 271 -9.43 -4.54 0.95
C CYS A 271 -10.81 -4.42 0.28
N GLY A 272 -10.85 -4.24 -1.04
CA GLY A 272 -12.08 -4.22 -1.84
C GLY A 272 -12.64 -5.60 -2.20
N GLY A 273 -11.94 -6.67 -1.81
CA GLY A 273 -12.33 -8.04 -2.12
C GLY A 273 -11.87 -8.55 -3.49
N VAL A 274 -12.21 -9.80 -3.78
CA VAL A 274 -11.92 -10.47 -5.05
C VAL A 274 -13.19 -11.12 -5.58
N THR A 275 -13.57 -10.77 -6.79
CA THR A 275 -14.57 -11.51 -7.58
C THR A 275 -13.83 -12.53 -8.44
N ASN A 276 -13.89 -13.81 -8.09
CA ASN A 276 -13.17 -14.85 -8.80
C ASN A 276 -14.05 -15.48 -9.89
N ASP A 277 -13.77 -15.15 -11.15
CA ASP A 277 -14.48 -15.64 -12.32
C ASP A 277 -13.60 -16.64 -13.09
N GLY A 278 -13.52 -17.87 -12.57
CA GLY A 278 -12.74 -18.95 -13.14
C GLY A 278 -11.22 -18.86 -12.91
N GLY A 279 -10.73 -17.87 -12.20
CA GLY A 279 -9.32 -17.72 -11.84
C GLY A 279 -8.91 -18.62 -10.67
N LYS A 280 -7.62 -18.62 -10.35
CA LYS A 280 -6.99 -19.37 -9.27
C LYS A 280 -6.59 -18.44 -8.13
N ILE A 281 -6.93 -18.79 -6.89
CA ILE A 281 -6.43 -18.09 -5.70
C ILE A 281 -5.69 -19.11 -4.84
N ASN A 282 -4.38 -18.94 -4.68
CA ASN A 282 -3.51 -19.84 -3.94
C ASN A 282 -3.44 -19.46 -2.47
N ASP A 283 -3.01 -20.40 -1.63
CA ASP A 283 -2.94 -20.27 -0.17
C ASP A 283 -2.15 -19.03 0.31
N GLY A 284 -1.13 -18.58 -0.43
CA GLY A 284 -0.36 -17.37 -0.09
C GLY A 284 -1.15 -16.05 -0.11
N ALA A 285 -2.38 -16.05 -0.66
CA ALA A 285 -3.28 -14.90 -0.61
C ALA A 285 -4.15 -14.87 0.66
N TYR A 286 -4.15 -15.93 1.45
CA TYR A 286 -4.97 -16.06 2.64
C TYR A 286 -4.16 -15.95 3.92
N GLU A 287 -4.83 -15.51 4.98
CA GLU A 287 -4.35 -15.59 6.35
C GLU A 287 -5.16 -16.63 7.13
N THR A 288 -4.52 -17.28 8.10
CA THR A 288 -5.19 -18.24 8.97
C THR A 288 -5.63 -17.55 10.26
N VAL A 289 -6.92 -17.61 10.54
CA VAL A 289 -7.50 -17.21 11.83
C VAL A 289 -7.83 -18.46 12.63
N LYS A 290 -7.27 -18.58 13.84
CA LYS A 290 -7.53 -19.68 14.78
C LYS A 290 -8.49 -19.22 15.84
N PHE A 291 -9.58 -19.97 16.06
CA PHE A 291 -10.52 -19.78 17.13
C PHE A 291 -10.26 -20.81 18.23
N ASN A 292 -9.57 -20.39 19.29
CA ASN A 292 -9.29 -21.22 20.45
C ASN A 292 -10.40 -21.02 21.49
N SER A 293 -11.25 -22.02 21.67
CA SER A 293 -12.36 -21.96 22.61
C SER A 293 -11.94 -22.03 24.08
N ASP A 294 -10.69 -22.32 24.39
CA ASP A 294 -10.17 -22.44 25.78
C ASP A 294 -11.06 -23.31 26.71
N ASN A 295 -11.61 -24.34 26.14
CA ASN A 295 -12.51 -25.31 26.82
C ASN A 295 -12.03 -26.76 26.70
N GLY A 296 -10.81 -26.97 26.19
CA GLY A 296 -10.20 -28.28 25.90
C GLY A 296 -10.50 -28.83 24.51
N ALA A 297 -11.36 -28.19 23.71
CA ALA A 297 -11.60 -28.56 22.33
C ALA A 297 -10.45 -28.08 21.42
N GLN A 298 -10.26 -28.77 20.29
CA GLN A 298 -9.32 -28.33 19.26
C GLN A 298 -9.73 -26.98 18.67
N ALA A 299 -8.77 -26.09 18.45
CA ALA A 299 -9.01 -24.80 17.82
C ALA A 299 -9.54 -24.98 16.39
N LYS A 300 -10.54 -24.22 16.01
CA LYS A 300 -11.07 -24.16 14.65
C LYS A 300 -10.23 -23.19 13.84
N GLU A 301 -9.81 -23.56 12.63
CA GLU A 301 -9.08 -22.69 11.72
C GLU A 301 -9.98 -22.25 10.58
N GLU A 302 -9.86 -20.97 10.21
CA GLU A 302 -10.54 -20.36 9.08
C GLU A 302 -9.54 -19.60 8.22
N LYS A 303 -9.59 -19.81 6.90
CA LYS A 303 -8.78 -19.06 5.92
C LYS A 303 -9.55 -17.84 5.47
N VAL A 304 -8.93 -16.69 5.64
CA VAL A 304 -9.48 -15.37 5.26
C VAL A 304 -8.58 -14.76 4.22
N LEU A 305 -9.15 -14.27 3.13
CA LEU A 305 -8.38 -13.53 2.12
C LEU A 305 -7.75 -12.30 2.78
N ARG A 306 -6.43 -12.10 2.62
CA ARG A 306 -5.71 -11.00 3.29
C ARG A 306 -6.33 -9.65 2.95
N GLY A 307 -6.65 -8.86 3.99
CA GLY A 307 -7.35 -7.59 3.87
C GLY A 307 -8.87 -7.67 4.03
N GLN A 308 -9.44 -8.89 4.07
CA GLN A 308 -10.86 -9.10 4.37
C GLN A 308 -11.08 -9.34 5.87
N LYS A 309 -12.33 -9.19 6.29
CA LYS A 309 -12.76 -9.47 7.67
C LYS A 309 -13.01 -10.96 7.84
N VAL A 310 -12.69 -11.51 9.03
CA VAL A 310 -13.13 -12.86 9.39
C VAL A 310 -14.59 -12.80 9.87
N ALA A 311 -15.39 -13.79 9.49
CA ALA A 311 -16.75 -13.90 9.99
C ALA A 311 -16.74 -14.25 11.49
N LYS A 312 -17.63 -13.64 12.27
CA LYS A 312 -17.86 -14.10 13.66
C LYS A 312 -18.47 -15.50 13.61
N PRO A 313 -17.97 -16.49 14.39
CA PRO A 313 -18.61 -17.80 14.48
C PRO A 313 -20.09 -17.67 14.83
N THR A 314 -20.95 -18.45 14.15
CA THR A 314 -22.41 -18.45 14.37
C THR A 314 -22.78 -19.01 15.73
N ASP A 315 -22.01 -19.98 16.19
CA ASP A 315 -22.23 -20.65 17.47
C ASP A 315 -21.18 -20.22 18.48
N ASP A 316 -21.64 -19.73 19.62
CA ASP A 316 -20.74 -19.43 20.73
C ASP A 316 -20.26 -20.75 21.38
N PRO A 317 -18.96 -20.84 21.72
CA PRO A 317 -18.43 -22.03 22.39
C PRO A 317 -19.06 -22.20 23.79
N THR A 318 -19.03 -23.43 24.31
CA THR A 318 -19.55 -23.75 25.64
C THR A 318 -18.44 -24.24 26.56
N LYS A 319 -18.48 -23.86 27.85
CA LYS A 319 -17.57 -24.32 28.90
C LYS A 319 -18.37 -24.51 30.18
N SER A 320 -18.32 -25.72 30.78
CA SER A 320 -19.08 -26.04 31.98
C SER A 320 -18.83 -25.06 33.12
N GLY A 321 -19.91 -24.53 33.73
CA GLY A 321 -19.83 -23.54 34.81
C GLY A 321 -19.33 -22.16 34.43
N HIS A 322 -19.31 -21.82 33.14
CA HIS A 322 -18.83 -20.51 32.64
C HIS A 322 -19.78 -19.94 31.58
N THR A 323 -19.83 -18.63 31.51
CA THR A 323 -20.51 -17.86 30.45
C THR A 323 -19.48 -17.32 29.48
N PHE A 324 -19.73 -17.48 28.18
CA PHE A 324 -18.88 -16.92 27.13
C PHE A 324 -19.00 -15.39 27.08
N THR A 325 -17.87 -14.66 27.11
CA THR A 325 -17.86 -13.20 27.10
C THR A 325 -17.42 -12.62 25.75
N GLY A 326 -16.85 -13.46 24.89
CA GLY A 326 -16.44 -13.05 23.54
C GLY A 326 -15.10 -13.63 23.12
N TRP A 327 -14.73 -13.30 21.90
CA TRP A 327 -13.44 -13.60 21.31
C TRP A 327 -12.45 -12.46 21.55
N TYR A 328 -11.21 -12.79 21.91
CA TYR A 328 -10.18 -11.82 22.28
C TYR A 328 -8.88 -12.10 21.52
N LEU A 329 -8.21 -11.02 21.10
CA LEU A 329 -6.83 -11.04 20.63
C LEU A 329 -5.93 -10.56 21.78
N GLY A 330 -5.25 -11.49 22.43
CA GLY A 330 -4.61 -11.21 23.72
C GLY A 330 -5.63 -10.80 24.77
N ASP A 331 -5.49 -9.60 25.33
CA ASP A 331 -6.41 -9.07 26.37
C ASP A 331 -7.52 -8.17 25.82
N GLU A 332 -7.48 -7.82 24.55
CA GLU A 332 -8.49 -6.96 23.94
C GLU A 332 -9.59 -7.77 23.26
N LYS A 333 -10.85 -7.35 23.46
CA LYS A 333 -11.99 -7.94 22.77
C LYS A 333 -11.89 -7.67 21.28
N TYR A 334 -11.92 -8.74 20.48
CA TYR A 334 -11.71 -8.62 19.04
C TYR A 334 -12.90 -7.95 18.37
N ASN A 335 -12.57 -6.94 17.53
CA ASN A 335 -13.53 -6.30 16.65
C ASN A 335 -13.53 -7.00 15.29
N PHE A 336 -14.60 -7.71 14.96
CA PHE A 336 -14.78 -8.45 13.71
C PHE A 336 -14.87 -7.54 12.47
N ASP A 337 -14.95 -6.23 12.65
CA ASP A 337 -14.82 -5.26 11.56
C ASP A 337 -13.38 -4.97 11.15
N THR A 338 -12.41 -5.48 11.90
CA THR A 338 -10.99 -5.32 11.60
C THR A 338 -10.56 -6.24 10.46
N PRO A 339 -9.93 -5.72 9.38
CA PRO A 339 -9.36 -6.55 8.32
C PRO A 339 -8.20 -7.43 8.84
N VAL A 340 -8.18 -8.67 8.39
CA VAL A 340 -7.12 -9.63 8.72
C VAL A 340 -5.95 -9.44 7.75
N THR A 341 -4.80 -8.98 8.24
CA THR A 341 -3.59 -8.73 7.44
C THR A 341 -2.42 -9.64 7.78
N ALA A 342 -2.56 -10.44 8.84
CA ALA A 342 -1.58 -11.41 9.29
C ALA A 342 -2.30 -12.57 9.99
N PRO A 343 -1.68 -13.76 10.14
CA PRO A 343 -2.25 -14.85 10.92
C PRO A 343 -2.53 -14.40 12.36
N LEU A 344 -3.67 -14.80 12.91
CA LEU A 344 -4.02 -14.45 14.29
C LEU A 344 -4.75 -15.58 15.01
N THR A 345 -4.69 -15.57 16.34
CA THR A 345 -5.40 -16.51 17.20
C THR A 345 -6.35 -15.74 18.11
N LEU A 346 -7.63 -16.00 17.97
CA LEU A 346 -8.69 -15.48 18.83
C LEU A 346 -8.98 -16.49 19.91
N THR A 347 -8.89 -16.05 21.17
CA THR A 347 -9.15 -16.92 22.33
C THR A 347 -10.48 -16.52 22.97
N ALA A 348 -11.31 -17.50 23.27
CA ALA A 348 -12.54 -17.30 24.02
C ALA A 348 -12.21 -16.87 25.46
N LYS A 349 -12.87 -15.83 25.96
CA LYS A 349 -12.84 -15.51 27.39
C LYS A 349 -14.15 -15.90 28.06
N TRP A 350 -14.03 -16.26 29.33
CA TRP A 350 -15.08 -16.90 30.12
C TRP A 350 -15.25 -16.21 31.45
N GLU A 351 -16.50 -16.03 31.85
CA GLU A 351 -16.85 -15.59 33.19
C GLU A 351 -17.44 -16.79 33.96
N LYS A 352 -16.97 -17.03 35.19
CA LYS A 352 -17.46 -18.11 36.00
C LYS A 352 -18.89 -17.81 36.45
N VAL A 353 -19.80 -18.74 36.19
CA VAL A 353 -21.18 -18.65 36.74
C VAL A 353 -21.11 -18.79 38.24
N PRO A 354 -21.61 -17.82 39.02
CA PRO A 354 -21.67 -17.96 40.46
C PRO A 354 -22.46 -19.23 40.80
N SER A 355 -21.87 -20.14 41.57
CA SER A 355 -22.62 -21.24 42.11
C SER A 355 -23.68 -20.65 43.04
N SER A 356 -24.97 -20.76 42.69
CA SER A 356 -26.05 -20.43 43.58
C SER A 356 -25.87 -21.30 44.84
N GLY A 357 -25.44 -20.65 45.91
CA GLY A 357 -25.31 -21.31 47.23
C GLY A 357 -26.59 -22.05 47.55
N GLY A 358 -26.41 -23.27 48.06
CA GLY A 358 -27.49 -24.17 48.32
C GLY A 358 -28.66 -23.52 49.07
N TYR A 359 -29.82 -23.83 48.59
CA TYR A 359 -31.01 -23.53 49.33
C TYR A 359 -30.86 -24.14 50.73
N TYR A 360 -30.65 -23.30 51.75
CA TYR A 360 -30.94 -23.69 53.14
C TYR A 360 -32.44 -23.92 53.21
N TYR A 361 -32.85 -25.19 53.34
CA TYR A 361 -34.18 -25.55 53.74
C TYR A 361 -34.40 -24.99 55.16
N TYR A 362 -35.10 -23.84 55.22
CA TYR A 362 -35.62 -23.32 56.47
C TYR A 362 -36.80 -24.18 56.85
N HIS A 363 -36.64 -25.03 57.88
CA HIS A 363 -37.75 -25.65 58.55
C HIS A 363 -38.51 -24.56 59.33
N PRO A 364 -39.79 -24.32 59.06
CA PRO A 364 -40.57 -23.42 59.89
C PRO A 364 -40.94 -24.15 61.19
N THR A 365 -40.34 -23.77 62.29
CA THR A 365 -40.92 -23.98 63.57
C THR A 365 -42.09 -23.01 63.74
N THR A 366 -43.25 -23.56 63.89
CA THR A 366 -44.50 -22.85 64.21
C THR A 366 -44.33 -22.04 65.48
N ASP A 367 -44.46 -20.72 65.40
CA ASP A 367 -45.02 -19.91 66.44
C ASP A 367 -45.73 -18.66 65.92
N THR A 368 -46.98 -18.55 66.31
CA THR A 368 -47.94 -17.53 65.97
C THR A 368 -47.62 -16.19 66.63
N LYS A 369 -47.61 -15.10 65.89
CA LYS A 369 -48.37 -13.87 66.22
C LYS A 369 -48.28 -12.84 65.05
N ALA A 370 -49.48 -12.39 64.70
CA ALA A 370 -49.70 -11.29 63.78
C ALA A 370 -49.19 -9.94 64.32
N ASP A 371 -48.66 -9.10 63.49
CA ASP A 371 -48.96 -7.67 63.50
C ASP A 371 -48.72 -7.06 62.11
N ASP A 372 -49.72 -6.34 61.65
CA ASP A 372 -49.80 -5.55 60.46
C ASP A 372 -48.87 -4.30 60.57
N THR A 373 -48.10 -4.03 59.57
CA THR A 373 -48.02 -2.64 58.99
C THR A 373 -47.20 -2.60 57.72
N LYS A 374 -47.80 -1.92 56.75
CA LYS A 374 -47.36 -1.44 55.43
C LYS A 374 -45.89 -1.04 55.27
N GLY A 375 -45.33 -1.35 54.09
CA GLY A 375 -44.20 -0.63 53.55
C GLY A 375 -43.58 -1.25 52.31
N SER A 376 -44.01 -0.87 51.12
CA SER A 376 -43.29 -1.16 49.86
C SER A 376 -41.88 -0.60 49.89
N PRO A 377 -40.86 -1.34 49.50
CA PRO A 377 -39.57 -0.74 49.23
C PRO A 377 -39.54 -0.16 47.82
N LYS A 378 -39.18 1.10 47.75
CA LYS A 378 -38.85 1.83 46.54
C LYS A 378 -37.58 1.28 45.94
N THR A 379 -37.62 1.02 44.65
CA THR A 379 -36.45 0.92 43.76
C THR A 379 -35.63 2.21 43.85
N ALA A 380 -34.38 2.10 44.27
CA ALA A 380 -33.38 3.13 44.08
C ALA A 380 -32.27 2.56 43.18
N ASP A 381 -32.22 3.09 41.99
CA ASP A 381 -31.14 2.90 41.05
C ASP A 381 -30.02 3.89 41.43
N PRO A 382 -28.76 3.47 41.65
CA PRO A 382 -27.65 4.39 41.71
C PRO A 382 -26.84 4.30 40.39
N GLY A 383 -26.94 5.41 39.69
CA GLY A 383 -26.28 5.75 38.48
C GLY A 383 -24.85 5.29 38.29
N VAL A 384 -24.63 4.93 37.06
CA VAL A 384 -23.36 4.59 36.45
C VAL A 384 -22.50 5.87 36.35
N ALA A 385 -21.38 5.89 37.06
CA ALA A 385 -20.35 6.88 36.83
C ALA A 385 -19.40 6.42 35.74
N LEU A 386 -19.38 7.20 34.69
CA LEU A 386 -18.50 7.11 33.51
C LEU A 386 -17.08 7.49 33.91
N TYR A 387 -16.11 6.61 33.67
CA TYR A 387 -14.71 7.03 33.54
C TYR A 387 -14.14 6.55 32.23
N ALA A 388 -13.99 7.51 31.32
CA ALA A 388 -13.17 7.38 30.14
C ALA A 388 -11.71 7.61 30.54
N ALA A 389 -10.85 6.65 30.32
CA ALA A 389 -9.42 6.84 30.29
C ALA A 389 -8.91 6.53 28.89
N LEU A 390 -8.54 7.61 28.19
CA LEU A 390 -7.76 7.53 26.94
C LEU A 390 -6.37 6.97 27.26
N SER A 391 -6.01 5.87 26.65
CA SER A 391 -4.62 5.55 26.39
C SER A 391 -4.44 5.35 24.89
N ILE A 392 -3.87 6.38 24.26
CA ILE A 392 -3.42 6.37 22.87
C ILE A 392 -2.12 5.59 22.83
N LEU A 393 -2.16 4.37 22.30
CA LEU A 393 -0.97 3.70 21.80
C LEU A 393 -1.09 3.66 20.27
N SER A 394 -0.26 4.46 19.61
CA SER A 394 -0.11 4.48 18.17
C SER A 394 0.55 3.18 17.71
N LEU A 395 -0.26 2.19 17.35
CA LEU A 395 0.17 1.16 16.42
C LEU A 395 -0.21 1.65 15.03
N THR A 396 0.76 1.81 14.15
CA THR A 396 0.55 2.07 12.73
C THR A 396 -0.13 0.86 12.09
N GLY A 397 -1.41 0.71 12.36
CA GLY A 397 -2.28 -0.24 11.69
C GLY A 397 -2.71 0.38 10.35
N LEU A 398 -2.27 -0.21 9.26
CA LEU A 398 -2.75 0.08 7.92
C LEU A 398 -4.27 -0.16 7.87
N THR A 399 -5.06 0.89 8.00
CA THR A 399 -6.52 0.80 7.88
C THR A 399 -6.93 0.74 6.42
N CYS A 400 -7.73 -0.26 6.06
CA CYS A 400 -8.45 -0.28 4.79
C CYS A 400 -9.55 0.80 4.83
N THR A 401 -9.34 1.93 4.15
CA THR A 401 -10.36 2.96 4.00
C THR A 401 -11.06 2.79 2.65
N ALA A 402 -12.29 2.30 2.67
CA ALA A 402 -13.16 2.36 1.51
C ALA A 402 -13.66 3.80 1.34
N ARG A 403 -13.33 4.45 0.22
CA ARG A 403 -13.92 5.73 -0.15
C ARG A 403 -15.39 5.50 -0.54
N LYS A 404 -16.34 6.03 0.25
CA LYS A 404 -17.72 6.17 -0.22
C LYS A 404 -17.73 7.21 -1.35
N LYS A 405 -18.17 6.77 -2.54
CA LYS A 405 -18.56 7.71 -3.61
C LYS A 405 -19.86 8.40 -3.19
N PHE A 406 -19.84 9.71 -3.14
CA PHE A 406 -21.03 10.56 -3.22
C PHE A 406 -21.30 10.88 -4.69
#